data_add0e2583ad022f93d5a28f267069f1d
#
_entry.id   add0e2583ad022f93d5a28f267069f1d
#
_cell.length_a   1.000
_cell.length_b   1.000
_cell.length_c   1.000
_cell.angle_alpha   90.00
_cell.angle_beta   90.00
_cell.angle_gamma   90.00
#
_symmetry.space_group_name_H-M   'P 1'
#
loop_
_entity.id
_entity.type
_entity.pdbx_description
1 polymer ?
#
loop_
_entity_poly.entity_id
_entity_poly.type
_entity_poly.pdbx_seq_one_letter_code
_entity_poly.pdbx_strand_id
1 'polypeptide(L)'
;MAAVRTVVGVIVSIIGLVLLLYAGLNFNSLFFVRKMLTTADIPAYDRSVAVPAFLALLILLDGSFVLGLKRVSSLSVHLLGNFVWLLALYQLDQNSGIPITAVSAYQPVFYLILLGVVFFIVGVIVNDIPQRKQ
;
A
#
# COMPACT_ATOMS: atom_id res chain seq x y z
N MET A 1 -5.19 8.47 -25.21
CA MET A 1 -4.93 8.64 -23.76
C MET A 1 -5.67 7.63 -22.89
N ALA A 2 -6.98 7.43 -23.17
CA ALA A 2 -7.75 6.46 -22.39
C ALA A 2 -7.17 5.03 -22.50
N ALA A 3 -6.71 4.64 -23.68
CA ALA A 3 -6.12 3.31 -23.88
C ALA A 3 -4.83 3.12 -23.07
N VAL A 4 -3.97 4.14 -23.03
CA VAL A 4 -2.73 4.08 -22.27
C VAL A 4 -3.04 3.99 -20.78
N ARG A 5 -3.98 4.80 -20.31
CA ARG A 5 -4.39 4.78 -18.90
C ARG A 5 -4.93 3.40 -18.51
N THR A 6 -5.76 2.82 -19.35
CA THR A 6 -6.34 1.49 -19.10
C THR A 6 -5.25 0.43 -19.06
N VAL A 7 -4.33 0.45 -20.03
CA VAL A 7 -3.23 -0.52 -20.07
C VAL A 7 -2.36 -0.41 -18.82
N VAL A 8 -1.96 0.81 -18.48
CA VAL A 8 -1.11 1.04 -17.29
C VAL A 8 -1.84 0.58 -16.02
N GLY A 9 -3.11 0.96 -15.86
CA GLY A 9 -3.88 0.58 -14.70
C GLY A 9 -4.05 -0.92 -14.56
N VAL A 10 -4.29 -1.63 -15.67
CA VAL A 10 -4.41 -3.08 -15.66
C VAL A 10 -3.08 -3.74 -15.29
N ILE A 11 -1.99 -3.30 -15.91
CA ILE A 11 -0.66 -3.86 -15.63
C ILE A 11 -0.30 -3.66 -14.16
N VAL A 12 -0.50 -2.45 -13.63
CA VAL A 12 -0.20 -2.15 -12.23
C VAL A 12 -1.05 -3.02 -11.31
N SER A 13 -2.34 -3.18 -11.62
CA SER A 13 -3.23 -4.02 -10.82
C SER A 13 -2.79 -5.49 -10.84
N ILE A 14 -2.35 -6.00 -11.98
CA ILE A 14 -1.86 -7.37 -12.08
C ILE A 14 -0.60 -7.56 -11.21
N ILE A 15 0.32 -6.60 -11.26
CA ILE A 15 1.51 -6.64 -10.41
C ILE A 15 1.12 -6.68 -8.93
N GLY A 16 0.14 -5.88 -8.54
CA GLY A 16 -0.36 -5.89 -7.16
C GLY A 16 -0.96 -7.23 -6.76
N LEU A 17 -1.73 -7.84 -7.65
CA LEU A 17 -2.33 -9.16 -7.39
C LEU A 17 -1.26 -10.25 -7.25
N VAL A 18 -0.24 -10.24 -8.11
CA VAL A 18 0.85 -11.22 -8.03
C VAL A 18 1.60 -11.06 -6.70
N LEU A 19 1.86 -9.83 -6.30
CA LEU A 19 2.54 -9.57 -5.03
C LEU A 19 1.67 -10.00 -3.83
N LEU A 20 0.36 -9.81 -3.94
CA LEU A 20 -0.56 -10.25 -2.90
C LEU A 20 -0.59 -11.77 -2.78
N LEU A 21 -0.54 -12.48 -3.90
CA LEU A 21 -0.43 -13.94 -3.91
C LEU A 21 0.88 -14.40 -3.26
N TYR A 22 1.97 -13.71 -3.56
CA TYR A 22 3.26 -13.99 -2.93
C TYR A 22 3.17 -13.86 -1.40
N ALA A 23 2.58 -12.77 -0.93
CA ALA A 23 2.39 -12.57 0.51
C ALA A 23 1.50 -13.66 1.11
N GLY A 24 0.43 -14.04 0.41
CA GLY A 24 -0.47 -15.09 0.87
C GLY A 24 0.20 -16.45 0.97
N LEU A 25 1.04 -16.79 -0.01
CA LEU A 25 1.79 -18.05 0.03
C LEU A 25 2.77 -18.06 1.20
N ASN A 26 3.45 -16.94 1.45
CA ASN A 26 4.36 -16.84 2.59
C ASN A 26 3.61 -16.91 3.92
N PHE A 27 2.44 -16.28 3.99
CA PHE A 27 1.60 -16.38 5.18
C PHE A 27 1.21 -17.84 5.45
N ASN A 28 0.77 -18.55 4.41
CA ASN A 28 0.39 -19.95 4.53
C ASN A 28 1.56 -20.79 5.04
N SER A 29 2.75 -20.59 4.45
CA SER A 29 3.95 -21.31 4.83
C SER A 29 4.35 -21.05 6.29
N LEU A 30 4.35 -19.77 6.70
CA LEU A 30 4.78 -19.40 8.03
C LEU A 30 3.75 -19.76 9.10
N PHE A 31 2.47 -19.56 8.80
CA PHE A 31 1.41 -19.76 9.78
C PHE A 31 1.06 -21.24 9.97
N PHE A 32 0.83 -21.95 8.87
CA PHE A 32 0.33 -23.32 8.94
C PHE A 32 1.44 -24.34 9.22
N VAL A 33 2.65 -24.08 8.74
CA VAL A 33 3.77 -24.99 8.99
C VAL A 33 4.27 -24.87 10.44
N ARG A 34 4.29 -23.65 10.97
CA ARG A 34 4.80 -23.40 12.31
C ARG A 34 3.71 -23.33 13.38
N LYS A 35 2.46 -23.29 12.97
CA LYS A 35 1.24 -23.25 13.81
C LYS A 35 1.09 -21.95 14.58
N MET A 36 2.16 -21.34 15.04
CA MET A 36 2.10 -20.02 15.67
C MET A 36 3.45 -19.32 15.48
N LEU A 37 3.43 -18.00 15.46
CA LEU A 37 4.65 -17.21 15.33
C LEU A 37 5.29 -17.03 16.70
N THR A 38 6.59 -17.31 16.76
CA THR A 38 7.40 -16.98 17.93
C THR A 38 8.04 -15.61 17.72
N THR A 39 8.65 -15.06 18.76
CA THR A 39 9.38 -13.78 18.67
C THR A 39 10.43 -13.83 17.58
N ALA A 40 11.09 -14.96 17.38
CA ALA A 40 12.11 -15.14 16.35
C ALA A 40 11.52 -15.12 14.93
N ASP A 41 10.23 -15.44 14.79
CA ASP A 41 9.56 -15.50 13.49
C ASP A 41 8.96 -14.14 13.06
N ILE A 42 8.85 -13.18 13.98
CA ILE A 42 8.25 -11.88 13.67
C ILE A 42 8.95 -11.15 12.53
N PRO A 43 10.30 -11.04 12.51
CA PRO A 43 10.98 -10.38 11.37
C PRO A 43 10.73 -11.09 10.05
N ALA A 44 10.74 -12.42 10.03
CA ALA A 44 10.47 -13.18 8.82
C ALA A 44 9.04 -12.94 8.34
N TYR A 45 8.08 -12.94 9.26
CA TYR A 45 6.68 -12.67 8.94
C TYR A 45 6.52 -11.26 8.36
N ASP A 46 7.07 -10.25 9.03
CA ASP A 46 6.94 -8.87 8.60
C ASP A 46 7.52 -8.67 7.20
N ARG A 47 8.71 -9.22 6.93
CA ARG A 47 9.38 -9.02 5.65
C ARG A 47 8.83 -9.89 4.53
N SER A 48 8.27 -11.04 4.85
CA SER A 48 7.77 -11.97 3.84
C SER A 48 6.28 -11.88 3.62
N VAL A 49 5.52 -11.34 4.59
CA VAL A 49 4.06 -11.29 4.54
C VAL A 49 3.56 -9.87 4.69
N ALA A 50 3.85 -9.21 5.82
CA ALA A 50 3.25 -7.91 6.13
C ALA A 50 3.70 -6.82 5.15
N VAL A 51 5.00 -6.72 4.88
CA VAL A 51 5.54 -5.72 3.96
C VAL A 51 5.06 -5.97 2.53
N PRO A 52 5.18 -7.19 1.97
CA PRO A 52 4.64 -7.44 0.63
C PRO A 52 3.14 -7.23 0.54
N ALA A 53 2.36 -7.59 1.56
CA ALA A 53 0.91 -7.40 1.55
C ALA A 53 0.57 -5.90 1.55
N PHE A 54 1.26 -5.10 2.36
CA PHE A 54 1.07 -3.66 2.39
C PHE A 54 1.37 -3.05 1.02
N LEU A 55 2.52 -3.43 0.45
CA LEU A 55 2.93 -2.95 -0.86
C LEU A 55 1.95 -3.38 -1.95
N ALA A 56 1.45 -4.62 -1.87
CA ALA A 56 0.46 -5.12 -2.82
C ALA A 56 -0.83 -4.29 -2.78
N LEU A 57 -1.32 -3.99 -1.59
CA LEU A 57 -2.53 -3.16 -1.44
C LEU A 57 -2.30 -1.76 -1.99
N LEU A 58 -1.13 -1.19 -1.72
CA LEU A 58 -0.78 0.13 -2.24
C LEU A 58 -0.76 0.14 -3.76
N ILE A 59 -0.16 -0.88 -4.37
CA ILE A 59 -0.09 -1.01 -5.84
C ILE A 59 -1.48 -1.23 -6.42
N LEU A 60 -2.33 -2.03 -5.77
CA LEU A 60 -3.71 -2.22 -6.22
C LEU A 60 -4.50 -0.93 -6.18
N LEU A 61 -4.33 -0.12 -5.14
CA LEU A 61 -4.95 1.19 -5.07
C LEU A 61 -4.46 2.11 -6.19
N ASP A 62 -3.17 2.04 -6.50
CA ASP A 62 -2.58 2.82 -7.61
C ASP A 62 -3.20 2.41 -8.94
N GLY A 63 -3.30 1.12 -9.20
CA GLY A 63 -3.91 0.62 -10.42
C GLY A 63 -5.36 1.07 -10.57
N SER A 64 -6.13 0.95 -9.49
CA SER A 64 -7.52 1.39 -9.48
C SER A 64 -7.64 2.90 -9.69
N PHE A 65 -6.76 3.67 -9.05
CA PHE A 65 -6.75 5.13 -9.19
C PHE A 65 -6.47 5.54 -10.64
N VAL A 66 -5.46 4.91 -11.25
CA VAL A 66 -5.09 5.23 -12.64
C VAL A 66 -6.23 4.89 -13.59
N LEU A 67 -6.93 3.78 -13.39
CA LEU A 67 -8.07 3.41 -14.23
C LEU A 67 -9.17 4.47 -14.19
N GLY A 68 -9.38 5.12 -13.05
CA GLY A 68 -10.38 6.16 -12.90
C GLY A 68 -9.84 7.58 -13.06
N LEU A 69 -8.60 7.74 -13.51
CA LEU A 69 -7.94 9.03 -13.57
C LEU A 69 -8.62 9.97 -14.56
N LYS A 70 -8.96 11.18 -14.09
CA LYS A 70 -9.56 12.23 -14.90
C LYS A 70 -8.71 13.49 -14.95
N ARG A 71 -7.86 13.72 -13.93
CA ARG A 71 -7.06 14.94 -13.83
C ARG A 71 -5.62 14.60 -13.44
N VAL A 72 -4.68 15.28 -14.10
CA VAL A 72 -3.24 15.09 -13.78
C VAL A 72 -2.93 15.62 -12.38
N SER A 73 -3.60 16.69 -11.94
CA SER A 73 -3.38 17.25 -10.61
C SER A 73 -3.76 16.24 -9.51
N SER A 74 -4.80 15.44 -9.72
CA SER A 74 -5.19 14.41 -8.75
C SER A 74 -4.12 13.32 -8.67
N LEU A 75 -3.49 12.99 -9.80
CA LEU A 75 -2.39 12.01 -9.81
C LEU A 75 -1.22 12.51 -8.97
N SER A 76 -0.89 13.80 -9.06
CA SER A 76 0.18 14.38 -8.24
C SER A 76 -0.10 14.23 -6.75
N VAL A 77 -1.34 14.51 -6.33
CA VAL A 77 -1.73 14.36 -4.93
C VAL A 77 -1.66 12.89 -4.52
N HIS A 78 -2.13 12.00 -5.38
CA HIS A 78 -2.09 10.57 -5.11
C HIS A 78 -0.65 10.07 -4.95
N LEU A 79 0.27 10.55 -5.80
CA LEU A 79 1.68 10.16 -5.70
C LEU A 79 2.32 10.68 -4.42
N LEU A 80 1.94 11.86 -3.94
CA LEU A 80 2.39 12.34 -2.64
C LEU A 80 1.91 11.41 -1.53
N GLY A 81 0.67 10.95 -1.59
CA GLY A 81 0.15 9.99 -0.64
C GLY A 81 0.92 8.67 -0.69
N ASN A 82 1.26 8.21 -1.89
CA ASN A 82 2.09 7.01 -2.05
C ASN A 82 3.46 7.19 -1.42
N PHE A 83 4.07 8.35 -1.59
CA PHE A 83 5.35 8.63 -0.96
C PHE A 83 5.25 8.50 0.56
N VAL A 84 4.20 9.07 1.15
CA VAL A 84 3.98 8.98 2.59
C VAL A 84 3.77 7.53 3.01
N TRP A 85 3.00 6.76 2.24
CA TRP A 85 2.79 5.34 2.53
C TRP A 85 4.08 4.51 2.38
N LEU A 86 4.96 4.88 1.43
CA LEU A 86 6.26 4.23 1.32
C LEU A 86 7.14 4.51 2.52
N LEU A 87 7.05 5.72 3.09
CA LEU A 87 7.72 6.03 4.34
C LEU A 87 7.16 5.17 5.49
N ALA A 88 5.85 4.98 5.52
CA ALA A 88 5.22 4.09 6.51
C ALA A 88 5.73 2.65 6.35
N LEU A 89 5.83 2.18 5.12
CA LEU A 89 6.34 0.85 4.81
C LEU A 89 7.80 0.70 5.25
N TYR A 90 8.61 1.71 4.97
CA TYR A 90 10.00 1.72 5.40
C TYR A 90 10.10 1.64 6.92
N GLN A 91 9.29 2.43 7.62
CA GLN A 91 9.28 2.42 9.08
C GLN A 91 8.80 1.07 9.62
N LEU A 92 7.82 0.48 8.97
CA LEU A 92 7.34 -0.86 9.34
C LEU A 92 8.46 -1.90 9.20
N ASP A 93 9.23 -1.84 8.12
CA ASP A 93 10.35 -2.75 7.92
C ASP A 93 11.44 -2.53 8.97
N GLN A 94 11.72 -1.27 9.33
CA GLN A 94 12.69 -0.96 10.37
C GLN A 94 12.24 -1.47 11.74
N ASN A 95 10.94 -1.58 11.95
CA ASN A 95 10.38 -2.09 13.19
C ASN A 95 10.24 -3.61 13.21
N SER A 96 10.73 -4.30 12.18
CA SER A 96 10.71 -5.77 12.15
C SER A 96 11.40 -6.34 13.38
N GLY A 97 10.73 -7.27 14.06
CA GLY A 97 11.23 -7.88 15.30
C GLY A 97 10.70 -7.23 16.56
N ILE A 98 10.07 -6.04 16.45
CA ILE A 98 9.42 -5.41 17.60
C ILE A 98 8.01 -5.96 17.71
N PRO A 99 7.59 -6.48 18.88
CA PRO A 99 6.22 -6.99 19.03
C PRO A 99 5.18 -5.90 18.78
N ILE A 100 4.07 -6.28 18.15
CA ILE A 100 2.96 -5.34 17.88
C ILE A 100 2.39 -4.77 19.17
N THR A 101 2.53 -5.48 20.28
CA THR A 101 2.10 -5.00 21.60
C THR A 101 2.89 -3.78 22.05
N ALA A 102 4.06 -3.52 21.48
CA ALA A 102 4.83 -2.29 21.74
C ALA A 102 4.24 -1.15 20.90
N VAL A 103 3.05 -0.69 21.26
CA VAL A 103 2.25 0.25 20.48
C VAL A 103 3.01 1.55 20.20
N SER A 104 3.77 2.05 21.17
CA SER A 104 4.50 3.31 20.99
C SER A 104 5.54 3.24 19.88
N ALA A 105 6.13 2.07 19.65
CA ALA A 105 7.12 1.89 18.57
C ALA A 105 6.47 1.98 17.19
N TYR A 106 5.16 1.68 17.09
CA TYR A 106 4.42 1.70 15.83
C TYR A 106 3.64 2.99 15.60
N GLN A 107 3.67 3.95 16.54
CA GLN A 107 2.96 5.23 16.37
C GLN A 107 3.36 5.96 15.10
N PRO A 108 4.67 6.08 14.74
CA PRO A 108 5.04 6.76 13.49
C PRO A 108 4.42 6.08 12.26
N VAL A 109 4.33 4.74 12.27
CA VAL A 109 3.71 4.00 11.17
C VAL A 109 2.24 4.38 11.05
N PHE A 110 1.50 4.40 12.17
CA PHE A 110 0.08 4.77 12.16
C PHE A 110 -0.13 6.18 11.66
N TYR A 111 0.69 7.14 12.12
CA TYR A 111 0.55 8.53 11.68
C TYR A 111 0.83 8.67 10.18
N LEU A 112 1.83 7.97 9.67
CA LEU A 112 2.14 8.00 8.24
C LEU A 112 1.02 7.35 7.42
N ILE A 113 0.44 6.26 7.91
CA ILE A 113 -0.69 5.61 7.23
C ILE A 113 -1.88 6.56 7.17
N LEU A 114 -2.21 7.22 8.30
CA LEU A 114 -3.32 8.17 8.35
C LEU A 114 -3.09 9.36 7.41
N LEU A 115 -1.87 9.90 7.40
CA LEU A 115 -1.53 11.00 6.49
C LEU A 115 -1.68 10.57 5.04
N GLY A 116 -1.22 9.36 4.70
CA GLY A 116 -1.40 8.82 3.36
C GLY A 116 -2.86 8.66 2.98
N VAL A 117 -3.72 8.25 3.92
CA VAL A 117 -5.17 8.16 3.70
C VAL A 117 -5.74 9.54 3.41
N VAL A 118 -5.31 10.58 4.12
CA VAL A 118 -5.76 11.96 3.86
C VAL A 118 -5.40 12.36 2.44
N PHE A 119 -4.16 12.13 2.01
CA PHE A 119 -3.75 12.43 0.64
C PHE A 119 -4.57 11.64 -0.38
N PHE A 120 -4.84 10.37 -0.11
CA PHE A 120 -5.64 9.54 -1.00
C PHE A 120 -7.05 10.12 -1.16
N ILE A 121 -7.69 10.48 -0.05
CA ILE A 121 -9.04 11.06 -0.07
C ILE A 121 -9.03 12.39 -0.83
N VAL A 122 -8.05 13.25 -0.58
CA VAL A 122 -7.92 14.52 -1.30
C VAL A 122 -7.74 14.27 -2.80
N GLY A 123 -6.92 13.28 -3.16
CA GLY A 123 -6.71 12.92 -4.56
C GLY A 123 -7.99 12.46 -5.23
N VAL A 124 -8.79 11.63 -4.55
CA VAL A 124 -10.10 11.20 -5.07
C VAL A 124 -11.04 12.39 -5.25
N ILE A 125 -11.11 13.26 -4.25
CA ILE A 125 -11.96 14.45 -4.33
C ILE A 125 -11.55 15.35 -5.50
N VAL A 126 -10.24 15.62 -5.63
CA VAL A 126 -9.75 16.46 -6.74
C VAL A 126 -10.05 15.82 -8.08
N ASN A 127 -9.92 14.50 -8.17
CA ASN A 127 -10.19 13.78 -9.41
C ASN A 127 -11.66 13.87 -9.82
N ASP A 128 -12.57 13.94 -8.85
CA ASP A 128 -14.00 13.94 -9.10
C ASP A 128 -14.61 15.34 -9.15
N ILE A 129 -13.84 16.40 -8.86
CA ILE A 129 -14.36 17.76 -8.96
C ILE A 129 -14.76 18.03 -10.41
N PRO A 130 -16.01 18.46 -10.67
CA PRO A 130 -16.42 18.78 -12.02
C PRO A 130 -15.57 19.91 -12.61
N GLN A 131 -15.16 19.73 -13.87
CA GLN A 131 -14.44 20.78 -14.56
C GLN A 131 -15.41 21.90 -14.93
N ARG A 132 -15.04 23.11 -14.58
CA ARG A 132 -15.79 24.27 -15.05
C ARG A 132 -15.44 24.51 -16.51
N LYS A 133 -16.46 24.78 -17.29
CA LYS A 133 -16.22 25.22 -18.66
C LYS A 133 -15.60 26.62 -18.63
N GLN A 134 -14.54 26.76 -19.36
CA GLN A 134 -13.82 28.02 -19.43
C GLN A 134 -14.24 28.85 -20.62
#